data_fb6438882dfa64a0ba201c3b15b7eeea
#
_entry.id   fb6438882dfa64a0ba201c3b15b7eeea
#
_cell.length_a   1.000
_cell.length_b   1.000
_cell.length_c   1.000
_cell.angle_alpha   90.00
_cell.angle_beta   90.00
_cell.angle_gamma   90.00
#
_symmetry.space_group_name_H-M   'P 1'
#
loop_
_entity.id
_entity.type
_entity.pdbx_description
1 polymer ?
#
loop_
_entity_poly.entity_id
_entity_poly.type
_entity_poly.pdbx_seq_one_letter_code
_entity_poly.pdbx_strand_id
1 'polypeptide(L)'
;YTFSADNAADDYLVLPKMTFKAYNVYQLSFDICSGSGYNAEIIGVKVGAEPSVETLSTIVMEPTEIMADASSPRHIVLTYVPEANGQGNFAIHCTSVADRFGVNVDNIRVEEFGSIYAPKGVTDFVVTADQTGLQKATMSFVVPKENYQGEPLSSVSKIEILRNGKLIKTFENPVLGVTLTYEDEHSDFGFNTYGIVAYSGENAGVKVEQTVFCGIYSLPYIVAPTQQEFSLFTIK
;
A
#
# COMPACT_ATOMS: atom_id res chain seq x y z
N TYR A 1 18.54 6.08 19.00
CA TYR A 1 19.31 5.46 20.10
C TYR A 1 20.80 5.71 19.91
N THR A 2 21.46 6.09 20.97
CA THR A 2 22.91 6.18 21.08
C THR A 2 23.40 5.20 22.15
N PHE A 3 24.57 4.61 21.95
CA PHE A 3 25.06 3.52 22.77
C PHE A 3 25.53 3.95 24.17
N SER A 4 25.59 2.98 25.10
CA SER A 4 26.36 3.04 26.34
C SER A 4 27.54 2.06 26.22
N ALA A 5 28.73 2.49 26.64
CA ALA A 5 29.90 1.61 26.67
C ALA A 5 29.78 0.52 27.75
N ASP A 6 28.99 0.78 28.79
CA ASP A 6 28.94 -0.06 30.00
C ASP A 6 27.65 -0.87 30.14
N ASN A 7 26.56 -0.41 29.47
CA ASN A 7 25.25 -1.04 29.62
C ASN A 7 24.70 -1.52 28.27
N ALA A 8 24.08 -2.70 28.26
CA ALA A 8 23.30 -3.17 27.15
C ALA A 8 22.07 -2.26 26.91
N ALA A 9 21.62 -2.18 25.68
CA ALA A 9 20.40 -1.48 25.33
C ALA A 9 19.16 -2.23 25.83
N ASP A 10 18.15 -1.48 26.25
CA ASP A 10 16.78 -1.92 26.50
C ASP A 10 15.87 -0.74 26.19
N ASP A 11 15.97 -0.22 24.95
CA ASP A 11 15.36 1.04 24.54
C ASP A 11 14.23 0.79 23.54
N TYR A 12 13.12 1.49 23.75
CA TYR A 12 11.92 1.36 22.94
C TYR A 12 11.59 2.66 22.20
N LEU A 13 11.46 2.58 20.88
CA LEU A 13 10.79 3.59 20.07
C LEU A 13 9.32 3.19 19.93
N VAL A 14 8.46 3.78 20.76
CA VAL A 14 7.04 3.47 20.79
C VAL A 14 6.30 4.38 19.81
N LEU A 15 5.55 3.77 18.88
CA LEU A 15 4.73 4.50 17.93
C LEU A 15 3.43 4.99 18.57
N PRO A 16 2.76 6.00 17.99
CA PRO A 16 1.47 6.48 18.48
C PRO A 16 0.45 5.35 18.64
N LYS A 17 -0.43 5.50 19.63
CA LYS A 17 -1.53 4.57 19.88
C LYS A 17 -2.48 4.54 18.68
N MET A 18 -2.85 3.35 18.24
CA MET A 18 -3.78 3.12 17.14
C MET A 18 -4.90 2.15 17.56
N THR A 19 -5.97 2.13 16.76
CA THR A 19 -7.07 1.17 16.93
C THR A 19 -6.83 -0.03 16.04
N PHE A 20 -6.83 -1.21 16.62
CA PHE A 20 -6.76 -2.48 15.93
C PHE A 20 -8.15 -3.11 15.81
N LYS A 21 -8.47 -3.66 14.64
CA LYS A 21 -9.64 -4.48 14.38
C LYS A 21 -9.22 -5.94 14.32
N ALA A 22 -9.97 -6.80 14.99
CA ALA A 22 -9.73 -8.24 14.97
C ALA A 22 -9.63 -8.76 13.52
N TYR A 23 -8.65 -9.60 13.28
CA TYR A 23 -8.39 -10.23 11.99
C TYR A 23 -8.11 -9.29 10.81
N ASN A 24 -7.88 -7.99 11.06
CA ASN A 24 -7.34 -7.09 10.04
C ASN A 24 -5.82 -7.19 9.99
N VAL A 25 -5.30 -7.04 8.79
CA VAL A 25 -3.86 -7.04 8.54
C VAL A 25 -3.32 -5.63 8.73
N TYR A 26 -2.32 -5.49 9.58
CA TYR A 26 -1.55 -4.27 9.75
C TYR A 26 -0.12 -4.52 9.29
N GLN A 27 0.38 -3.66 8.42
CA GLN A 27 1.77 -3.73 7.96
C GLN A 27 2.55 -2.56 8.54
N LEU A 28 3.58 -2.86 9.32
CA LEU A 28 4.58 -1.89 9.76
C LEU A 28 5.77 -1.97 8.82
N SER A 29 6.17 -0.85 8.25
CA SER A 29 7.41 -0.73 7.49
C SER A 29 8.27 0.42 7.99
N PHE A 30 9.58 0.27 7.91
CA PHE A 30 10.56 1.29 8.28
C PHE A 30 11.94 0.99 7.67
N ASP A 31 12.75 2.02 7.55
CA ASP A 31 14.14 1.91 7.16
C ASP A 31 15.02 1.97 8.40
N ILE A 32 16.06 1.13 8.46
CA ILE A 32 16.92 1.04 9.62
C ILE A 32 18.39 0.84 9.20
N CYS A 33 19.30 1.51 9.91
CA CYS A 33 20.73 1.27 9.80
C CYS A 33 21.40 1.29 11.17
N SER A 34 22.51 0.55 11.31
CA SER A 34 23.41 0.66 12.46
C SER A 34 24.25 1.93 12.34
N GLY A 35 24.48 2.61 13.45
CA GLY A 35 25.15 3.92 13.46
C GLY A 35 26.60 3.90 12.99
N SER A 36 27.28 2.75 13.10
CA SER A 36 28.70 2.64 12.73
C SER A 36 28.94 1.97 11.37
N GLY A 37 27.98 1.22 10.84
CA GLY A 37 28.18 0.35 9.67
C GLY A 37 29.12 -0.85 9.90
N TYR A 38 29.76 -0.94 11.07
CA TYR A 38 30.70 -2.01 11.43
C TYR A 38 30.18 -2.95 12.50
N ASN A 39 29.29 -2.48 13.36
CA ASN A 39 28.69 -3.27 14.42
C ASN A 39 27.20 -3.52 14.12
N ALA A 40 26.78 -4.77 14.22
CA ALA A 40 25.37 -5.10 14.14
C ALA A 40 24.65 -4.67 15.43
N GLU A 41 23.47 -4.11 15.30
CA GLU A 41 22.54 -3.82 16.39
C GLU A 41 21.48 -4.90 16.46
N ILE A 42 20.94 -5.20 17.63
CA ILE A 42 19.90 -6.22 17.82
C ILE A 42 18.56 -5.53 18.00
N ILE A 43 17.67 -5.73 17.05
CA ILE A 43 16.38 -5.05 16.95
C ILE A 43 15.25 -6.06 16.89
N GLY A 44 14.26 -5.89 17.75
CA GLY A 44 12.97 -6.58 17.69
C GLY A 44 11.83 -5.60 17.47
N VAL A 45 10.63 -6.13 17.21
CA VAL A 45 9.39 -5.35 17.17
C VAL A 45 8.32 -6.03 17.99
N LYS A 46 7.66 -5.26 18.84
CA LYS A 46 6.60 -5.72 19.74
C LYS A 46 5.33 -4.90 19.54
N VAL A 47 4.20 -5.46 19.99
CA VAL A 47 2.91 -4.78 20.12
C VAL A 47 2.40 -4.94 21.54
N GLY A 48 1.77 -3.89 22.07
CA GLY A 48 1.15 -3.91 23.38
C GLY A 48 -0.01 -2.92 23.50
N ALA A 49 -0.87 -3.11 24.50
CA ALA A 49 -2.03 -2.26 24.71
C ALA A 49 -1.67 -0.84 25.18
N GLU A 50 -0.58 -0.70 25.92
CA GLU A 50 -0.06 0.56 26.44
C GLU A 50 1.42 0.69 26.15
N PRO A 51 2.00 1.91 26.15
CA PRO A 51 3.40 2.15 25.88
C PRO A 51 4.27 1.83 27.12
N SER A 52 4.15 0.65 27.68
CA SER A 52 4.92 0.17 28.82
C SER A 52 5.55 -1.19 28.56
N VAL A 53 6.69 -1.45 29.17
CA VAL A 53 7.45 -2.71 28.98
C VAL A 53 6.59 -3.92 29.31
N GLU A 54 5.73 -3.82 30.34
CA GLU A 54 4.87 -4.90 30.81
C GLU A 54 3.80 -5.29 29.78
N THR A 55 3.34 -4.33 29.00
CA THR A 55 2.24 -4.55 28.02
C THR A 55 2.76 -4.77 26.60
N LEU A 56 4.00 -4.36 26.29
CA LEU A 56 4.66 -4.59 24.99
C LEU A 56 5.18 -6.04 24.91
N SER A 57 4.25 -7.00 24.92
CA SER A 57 4.52 -8.43 25.09
C SER A 57 4.34 -9.27 23.82
N THR A 58 3.54 -8.81 22.85
CA THR A 58 3.35 -9.53 21.60
C THR A 58 4.52 -9.27 20.65
N ILE A 59 5.26 -10.33 20.32
CA ILE A 59 6.41 -10.25 19.42
C ILE A 59 5.91 -10.27 17.97
N VAL A 60 6.29 -9.26 17.17
CA VAL A 60 6.02 -9.17 15.74
C VAL A 60 7.29 -9.47 14.94
N MET A 61 8.45 -9.11 15.48
CA MET A 61 9.76 -9.48 14.97
C MET A 61 10.65 -9.89 16.16
N GLU A 62 11.18 -11.09 16.10
CA GLU A 62 12.18 -11.55 17.06
C GLU A 62 13.42 -10.65 17.01
N PRO A 63 14.13 -10.49 18.14
CA PRO A 63 15.39 -9.77 18.18
C PRO A 63 16.36 -10.30 17.12
N THR A 64 16.70 -9.45 16.15
CA THR A 64 17.47 -9.82 14.96
C THR A 64 18.64 -8.86 14.79
N GLU A 65 19.79 -9.39 14.40
CA GLU A 65 20.95 -8.56 14.06
C GLU A 65 20.71 -7.77 12.78
N ILE A 66 20.87 -6.45 12.90
CA ILE A 66 20.78 -5.50 11.79
C ILE A 66 22.17 -4.90 11.58
N MET A 67 22.75 -5.17 10.43
CA MET A 67 24.00 -4.58 9.98
C MET A 67 23.76 -3.92 8.64
N ALA A 68 23.59 -2.61 8.65
CA ALA A 68 23.38 -1.78 7.46
C ALA A 68 23.95 -0.39 7.72
N ASP A 69 24.60 0.20 6.74
CA ASP A 69 25.08 1.56 6.84
C ASP A 69 24.04 2.60 6.35
N ALA A 70 24.31 3.87 6.64
CA ALA A 70 23.38 4.96 6.30
C ALA A 70 23.24 5.20 4.80
N SER A 71 24.19 4.73 3.98
CA SER A 71 24.11 4.85 2.51
C SER A 71 23.23 3.77 1.88
N SER A 72 22.98 2.69 2.62
CA SER A 72 22.14 1.56 2.18
C SER A 72 21.37 1.01 3.39
N PRO A 73 20.37 1.74 3.91
CA PRO A 73 19.57 1.29 5.04
C PRO A 73 18.78 0.03 4.65
N ARG A 74 18.55 -0.83 5.63
CA ARG A 74 17.71 -2.02 5.44
C ARG A 74 16.24 -1.62 5.56
N HIS A 75 15.46 -1.91 4.54
CA HIS A 75 14.01 -1.78 4.60
C HIS A 75 13.38 -3.00 5.28
N ILE A 76 12.63 -2.78 6.35
CA ILE A 76 11.91 -3.82 7.11
C ILE A 76 10.43 -3.68 6.84
N VAL A 77 9.76 -4.81 6.55
CA VAL A 77 8.32 -4.89 6.39
C VAL A 77 7.80 -6.04 7.23
N LEU A 78 6.87 -5.74 8.14
CA LEU A 78 6.32 -6.70 9.09
C LEU A 78 4.80 -6.69 9.02
N THR A 79 4.20 -7.86 9.23
CA THR A 79 2.75 -8.02 9.25
C THR A 79 2.30 -8.41 10.66
N TYR A 80 1.25 -7.76 11.15
CA TYR A 80 0.58 -8.07 12.40
C TYR A 80 -0.91 -8.25 12.18
N VAL A 81 -1.50 -9.32 12.74
CA VAL A 81 -2.93 -9.61 12.71
C VAL A 81 -3.43 -9.77 14.13
N PRO A 82 -4.15 -8.81 14.70
CA PRO A 82 -4.71 -8.93 16.05
C PRO A 82 -5.86 -9.94 16.08
N GLU A 83 -5.99 -10.69 17.17
CA GLU A 83 -7.08 -11.64 17.39
C GLU A 83 -8.35 -10.99 17.94
N ALA A 84 -8.24 -9.77 18.49
CA ALA A 84 -9.33 -9.03 19.10
C ALA A 84 -9.30 -7.54 18.71
N ASN A 85 -10.48 -6.92 18.75
CA ASN A 85 -10.57 -5.45 18.65
C ASN A 85 -9.92 -4.81 19.89
N GLY A 86 -9.17 -3.74 19.70
CA GLY A 86 -8.51 -3.05 20.80
C GLY A 86 -7.76 -1.81 20.37
N GLN A 87 -7.04 -1.24 21.29
CA GLN A 87 -6.07 -0.18 21.04
C GLN A 87 -4.68 -0.67 21.45
N GLY A 88 -3.65 -0.17 20.80
CA GLY A 88 -2.28 -0.52 21.16
C GLY A 88 -1.24 0.27 20.37
N ASN A 89 -0.01 -0.06 20.66
CA ASN A 89 1.19 0.58 20.11
C ASN A 89 2.11 -0.47 19.52
N PHE A 90 2.67 -0.20 18.35
CA PHE A 90 3.91 -0.86 17.93
C PHE A 90 5.09 -0.24 18.65
N ALA A 91 6.10 -1.04 18.94
CA ALA A 91 7.36 -0.59 19.50
C ALA A 91 8.54 -1.27 18.81
N ILE A 92 9.50 -0.49 18.34
CA ILE A 92 10.80 -0.98 17.87
C ILE A 92 11.70 -1.03 19.09
N HIS A 93 12.23 -2.21 19.41
CA HIS A 93 12.97 -2.50 20.62
C HIS A 93 14.42 -2.82 20.30
N CYS A 94 15.34 -2.01 20.79
CA CYS A 94 16.78 -2.25 20.73
C CYS A 94 17.23 -3.02 21.96
N THR A 95 17.86 -4.18 21.75
CA THR A 95 18.39 -5.06 22.80
C THR A 95 19.89 -5.37 22.61
N SER A 96 20.58 -4.50 21.93
CA SER A 96 22.01 -4.65 21.65
C SER A 96 22.84 -4.73 22.92
N VAL A 97 23.92 -5.50 22.88
CA VAL A 97 24.91 -5.51 23.95
C VAL A 97 25.60 -4.14 24.07
N ALA A 98 26.29 -3.89 25.19
CA ALA A 98 27.05 -2.68 25.39
C ALA A 98 28.06 -2.42 24.27
N ASP A 99 28.39 -1.15 24.04
CA ASP A 99 29.43 -0.70 23.11
C ASP A 99 29.16 -1.03 21.62
N ARG A 100 27.90 -0.89 21.17
CA ARG A 100 27.49 -1.14 19.75
C ARG A 100 27.28 0.10 18.94
N PHE A 101 27.33 1.26 19.32
CA PHE A 101 27.29 2.54 18.63
C PHE A 101 25.90 3.17 18.47
N GLY A 102 24.86 2.41 18.11
CA GLY A 102 23.51 2.95 18.01
C GLY A 102 22.79 2.59 16.73
N VAL A 103 21.53 2.98 16.64
CA VAL A 103 20.65 2.68 15.53
C VAL A 103 19.89 3.94 15.10
N ASN A 104 19.70 4.10 13.80
CA ASN A 104 18.83 5.11 13.20
C ASN A 104 17.67 4.42 12.52
N VAL A 105 16.47 4.96 12.73
CA VAL A 105 15.21 4.48 12.12
C VAL A 105 14.54 5.64 11.42
N ASP A 106 14.05 5.41 10.19
CA ASP A 106 13.37 6.42 9.38
C ASP A 106 12.23 5.81 8.57
N ASN A 107 11.44 6.63 7.88
CA ASN A 107 10.36 6.24 6.99
C ASN A 107 9.35 5.26 7.62
N ILE A 108 9.06 5.44 8.92
CA ILE A 108 8.14 4.57 9.65
C ILE A 108 6.72 4.77 9.14
N ARG A 109 6.08 3.67 8.73
CA ARG A 109 4.71 3.66 8.20
C ARG A 109 3.95 2.47 8.75
N VAL A 110 2.67 2.69 9.12
CA VAL A 110 1.73 1.63 9.44
C VAL A 110 0.51 1.74 8.52
N GLU A 111 0.15 0.65 7.87
CA GLU A 111 -1.00 0.57 6.97
C GLU A 111 -1.95 -0.55 7.40
N GLU A 112 -3.27 -0.31 7.29
CA GLU A 112 -4.31 -1.31 7.46
C GLU A 112 -4.75 -1.82 6.08
N PHE A 113 -4.68 -3.14 5.86
CA PHE A 113 -5.03 -3.80 4.59
C PHE A 113 -6.40 -4.51 4.61
N GLY A 114 -7.18 -4.36 5.66
CA GLY A 114 -8.46 -5.04 5.81
C GLY A 114 -8.33 -6.45 6.39
N SER A 115 -9.45 -7.19 6.44
CA SER A 115 -9.55 -8.49 7.09
C SER A 115 -8.82 -9.59 6.32
N ILE A 116 -8.18 -10.52 7.06
CA ILE A 116 -7.60 -11.74 6.47
C ILE A 116 -8.65 -12.61 5.75
N TYR A 117 -9.92 -12.47 6.10
CA TYR A 117 -11.05 -13.16 5.45
C TYR A 117 -11.58 -12.41 4.23
N ALA A 118 -11.08 -11.19 3.99
CA ALA A 118 -11.45 -10.42 2.82
C ALA A 118 -10.90 -11.07 1.53
N PRO A 119 -11.58 -10.91 0.39
CA PRO A 119 -11.05 -11.36 -0.89
C PRO A 119 -9.71 -10.71 -1.22
N LYS A 120 -8.81 -11.45 -1.85
CA LYS A 120 -7.69 -10.83 -2.58
C LYS A 120 -8.21 -9.83 -3.59
N GLY A 121 -7.36 -8.92 -4.04
CA GLY A 121 -7.69 -8.05 -5.16
C GLY A 121 -8.03 -8.87 -6.41
N VAL A 122 -8.86 -8.30 -7.28
CA VAL A 122 -9.11 -8.88 -8.61
C VAL A 122 -7.80 -9.00 -9.37
N THR A 123 -7.71 -9.99 -10.28
CA THR A 123 -6.55 -10.20 -11.15
C THR A 123 -6.88 -9.83 -12.59
N ASP A 124 -5.86 -9.74 -13.44
CA ASP A 124 -6.00 -9.43 -14.88
C ASP A 124 -6.85 -8.18 -15.14
N PHE A 125 -6.77 -7.21 -14.23
CA PHE A 125 -7.48 -5.95 -14.36
C PHE A 125 -6.85 -5.11 -15.46
N VAL A 126 -7.61 -4.88 -16.52
CA VAL A 126 -7.24 -4.05 -17.66
C VAL A 126 -8.33 -3.02 -17.90
N VAL A 127 -7.94 -1.76 -18.04
CA VAL A 127 -8.81 -0.66 -18.46
C VAL A 127 -8.30 -0.11 -19.78
N THR A 128 -9.20 0.01 -20.76
CA THR A 128 -8.88 0.56 -22.07
C THR A 128 -9.86 1.69 -22.39
N ALA A 129 -9.33 2.88 -22.64
CA ALA A 129 -10.11 4.00 -23.12
C ALA A 129 -10.53 3.80 -24.57
N ASP A 130 -11.65 4.40 -24.96
CA ASP A 130 -12.14 4.37 -26.35
C ASP A 130 -11.09 4.99 -27.30
N GLN A 131 -10.72 4.23 -28.35
CA GLN A 131 -9.67 4.60 -29.29
C GLN A 131 -10.10 5.71 -30.27
N THR A 132 -11.40 5.99 -30.36
CA THR A 132 -11.94 7.07 -31.19
C THR A 132 -12.02 8.40 -30.44
N GLY A 133 -11.67 8.38 -29.16
CA GLY A 133 -11.66 9.56 -28.29
C GLY A 133 -13.01 9.89 -27.66
N LEU A 134 -13.93 8.94 -27.64
CA LEU A 134 -15.15 9.10 -26.86
C LEU A 134 -14.84 9.03 -25.36
N GLN A 135 -15.69 9.66 -24.55
CA GLN A 135 -15.61 9.58 -23.09
C GLN A 135 -16.17 8.24 -22.60
N LYS A 136 -15.46 7.17 -22.96
CA LYS A 136 -15.79 5.78 -22.64
C LYS A 136 -14.54 5.01 -22.25
N ALA A 137 -14.73 4.02 -21.39
CA ALA A 137 -13.68 3.05 -21.05
C ALA A 137 -14.27 1.66 -20.87
N THR A 138 -13.59 0.66 -21.42
CA THR A 138 -13.93 -0.75 -21.22
C THR A 138 -12.94 -1.35 -20.24
N MET A 139 -13.43 -2.16 -19.32
CA MET A 139 -12.60 -2.85 -18.35
C MET A 139 -12.92 -4.33 -18.28
N SER A 140 -11.91 -5.13 -17.98
CA SER A 140 -12.04 -6.57 -17.70
C SER A 140 -11.20 -6.92 -16.48
N PHE A 141 -11.64 -7.91 -15.72
CA PHE A 141 -10.95 -8.42 -14.54
C PHE A 141 -11.46 -9.81 -14.17
N VAL A 142 -10.66 -10.57 -13.41
CA VAL A 142 -11.03 -11.88 -12.91
C VAL A 142 -11.46 -11.78 -11.45
N VAL A 143 -12.63 -12.38 -11.13
CA VAL A 143 -13.18 -12.46 -9.77
C VAL A 143 -12.23 -13.27 -8.87
N PRO A 144 -11.81 -12.79 -7.69
CA PRO A 144 -10.92 -13.54 -6.82
C PRO A 144 -11.51 -14.86 -6.33
N LYS A 145 -10.65 -15.87 -6.18
CA LYS A 145 -11.00 -17.20 -5.65
C LYS A 145 -10.48 -17.44 -4.24
N GLU A 146 -9.60 -16.58 -3.76
CA GLU A 146 -8.89 -16.73 -2.49
C GLU A 146 -9.05 -15.49 -1.62
N ASN A 147 -9.00 -15.68 -0.30
CA ASN A 147 -8.91 -14.60 0.64
C ASN A 147 -7.46 -14.07 0.76
N TYR A 148 -7.24 -13.08 1.61
CA TYR A 148 -5.92 -12.46 1.79
C TYR A 148 -4.85 -13.47 2.24
N GLN A 149 -5.20 -14.51 2.98
CA GLN A 149 -4.29 -15.58 3.41
C GLN A 149 -3.99 -16.62 2.33
N GLY A 150 -4.71 -16.60 1.20
CA GLY A 150 -4.58 -17.60 0.14
C GLY A 150 -5.52 -18.80 0.31
N GLU A 151 -6.45 -18.75 1.29
CA GLU A 151 -7.45 -19.79 1.47
C GLU A 151 -8.60 -19.60 0.48
N PRO A 152 -9.23 -20.70 0.01
CA PRO A 152 -10.34 -20.61 -0.91
C PRO A 152 -11.53 -19.81 -0.33
N LEU A 153 -12.08 -18.88 -1.10
CA LEU A 153 -13.32 -18.21 -0.78
C LEU A 153 -14.51 -19.13 -1.04
N SER A 154 -15.51 -19.09 -0.16
CA SER A 154 -16.80 -19.71 -0.39
C SER A 154 -17.65 -18.93 -1.41
N SER A 155 -17.57 -17.59 -1.37
CA SER A 155 -18.27 -16.69 -2.28
C SER A 155 -17.67 -15.27 -2.21
N VAL A 156 -17.92 -14.51 -3.25
CA VAL A 156 -17.83 -13.05 -3.28
C VAL A 156 -19.26 -12.51 -3.28
N SER A 157 -19.62 -11.69 -2.30
CA SER A 157 -20.97 -11.14 -2.15
C SER A 157 -21.26 -10.06 -3.19
N LYS A 158 -20.27 -9.19 -3.43
CA LYS A 158 -20.33 -8.15 -4.46
C LYS A 158 -18.96 -7.73 -4.95
N ILE A 159 -18.93 -7.11 -6.12
CA ILE A 159 -17.77 -6.35 -6.61
C ILE A 159 -18.25 -4.95 -6.96
N GLU A 160 -17.55 -3.95 -6.43
CA GLU A 160 -17.79 -2.54 -6.71
C GLU A 160 -16.73 -1.99 -7.65
N ILE A 161 -17.18 -1.26 -8.68
CA ILE A 161 -16.31 -0.48 -9.57
C ILE A 161 -16.48 0.99 -9.23
N LEU A 162 -15.35 1.64 -8.95
CA LEU A 162 -15.28 3.06 -8.66
C LEU A 162 -14.57 3.79 -9.83
N ARG A 163 -15.02 5.00 -10.14
CA ARG A 163 -14.29 5.96 -10.99
C ARG A 163 -13.98 7.19 -10.17
N ASN A 164 -12.72 7.58 -10.10
CA ASN A 164 -12.25 8.72 -9.30
C ASN A 164 -12.75 8.67 -7.84
N GLY A 165 -12.81 7.46 -7.25
CA GLY A 165 -13.31 7.21 -5.90
C GLY A 165 -14.84 7.12 -5.77
N LYS A 166 -15.61 7.39 -6.83
CA LYS A 166 -17.07 7.33 -6.81
C LYS A 166 -17.58 6.01 -7.40
N LEU A 167 -18.49 5.34 -6.69
CA LEU A 167 -19.13 4.10 -7.15
C LEU A 167 -19.92 4.34 -8.45
N ILE A 168 -19.64 3.52 -9.47
CA ILE A 168 -20.31 3.55 -10.78
C ILE A 168 -21.02 2.25 -11.14
N LYS A 169 -20.61 1.10 -10.58
CA LYS A 169 -21.19 -0.20 -10.87
C LYS A 169 -21.01 -1.15 -9.70
N THR A 170 -22.01 -2.00 -9.47
CA THR A 170 -21.94 -3.16 -8.58
C THR A 170 -22.31 -4.43 -9.34
N PHE A 171 -21.56 -5.50 -9.17
CA PHE A 171 -21.90 -6.86 -9.54
C PHE A 171 -22.24 -7.62 -8.26
N GLU A 172 -23.45 -8.15 -8.18
CA GLU A 172 -23.93 -8.93 -7.04
C GLU A 172 -23.65 -10.42 -7.25
N ASN A 173 -23.11 -11.07 -6.20
CA ASN A 173 -22.85 -12.51 -6.18
C ASN A 173 -22.12 -13.06 -7.43
N PRO A 174 -21.00 -12.46 -7.85
CA PRO A 174 -20.30 -12.92 -9.04
C PRO A 174 -19.69 -14.30 -8.81
N VAL A 175 -19.59 -15.08 -9.88
CA VAL A 175 -18.99 -16.42 -9.83
C VAL A 175 -17.47 -16.30 -9.67
N LEU A 176 -16.90 -17.04 -8.72
CA LEU A 176 -15.47 -17.05 -8.44
C LEU A 176 -14.64 -17.47 -9.66
N GLY A 177 -13.58 -16.75 -9.94
CA GLY A 177 -12.64 -17.04 -11.03
C GLY A 177 -13.15 -16.74 -12.44
N VAL A 178 -14.35 -16.19 -12.59
CA VAL A 178 -14.87 -15.77 -13.88
C VAL A 178 -14.34 -14.39 -14.25
N THR A 179 -14.06 -14.19 -15.55
CA THR A 179 -13.77 -12.86 -16.08
C THR A 179 -15.06 -12.07 -16.23
N LEU A 180 -15.10 -10.90 -15.62
CA LEU A 180 -16.16 -9.91 -15.81
C LEU A 180 -15.68 -8.77 -16.70
N THR A 181 -16.62 -8.18 -17.44
CA THR A 181 -16.39 -7.00 -18.25
C THR A 181 -17.42 -5.93 -17.91
N TYR A 182 -17.01 -4.68 -18.00
CA TYR A 182 -17.88 -3.52 -17.84
C TYR A 182 -17.44 -2.40 -18.77
N GLU A 183 -18.41 -1.73 -19.39
CA GLU A 183 -18.18 -0.53 -20.19
C GLU A 183 -18.77 0.67 -19.44
N ASP A 184 -17.90 1.63 -19.11
CA ASP A 184 -18.28 2.95 -18.62
C ASP A 184 -18.53 3.86 -19.83
N GLU A 185 -19.79 4.10 -20.15
CA GLU A 185 -20.21 4.92 -21.29
C GLU A 185 -20.15 6.43 -21.03
N HIS A 186 -19.82 6.82 -19.80
CA HIS A 186 -19.88 8.22 -19.36
C HIS A 186 -18.65 8.62 -18.53
N SER A 187 -17.45 8.20 -18.98
CA SER A 187 -16.21 8.63 -18.32
C SER A 187 -16.02 10.15 -18.39
N ASP A 188 -15.31 10.71 -17.42
CA ASP A 188 -14.97 12.13 -17.46
C ASP A 188 -13.89 12.37 -18.53
N PHE A 189 -13.89 13.57 -19.14
CA PHE A 189 -12.78 13.97 -20.01
C PHE A 189 -11.48 14.07 -19.19
N GLY A 190 -10.40 13.46 -19.67
CA GLY A 190 -9.12 13.49 -19.01
C GLY A 190 -8.78 12.18 -18.32
N PHE A 191 -7.93 12.25 -17.30
CA PHE A 191 -7.50 11.07 -16.55
C PHE A 191 -8.61 10.59 -15.62
N ASN A 192 -8.95 9.29 -15.75
CA ASN A 192 -9.88 8.60 -14.89
C ASN A 192 -9.16 7.45 -14.19
N THR A 193 -9.24 7.41 -12.87
CA THR A 193 -8.75 6.30 -12.06
C THR A 193 -9.92 5.37 -11.75
N TYR A 194 -9.85 4.16 -12.29
CA TYR A 194 -10.82 3.10 -12.01
C TYR A 194 -10.28 2.20 -10.92
N GLY A 195 -11.09 1.98 -9.90
CA GLY A 195 -10.78 1.09 -8.78
C GLY A 195 -11.80 -0.03 -8.68
N ILE A 196 -11.36 -1.25 -8.36
CA ILE A 196 -12.24 -2.40 -8.15
C ILE A 196 -12.01 -2.95 -6.75
N VAL A 197 -13.12 -3.18 -6.02
CA VAL A 197 -13.11 -3.79 -4.69
C VAL A 197 -14.07 -4.98 -4.68
N ALA A 198 -13.58 -6.17 -4.30
CA ALA A 198 -14.39 -7.35 -4.07
C ALA A 198 -14.73 -7.48 -2.58
N TYR A 199 -15.92 -7.98 -2.26
CA TYR A 199 -16.39 -8.13 -0.88
C TYR A 199 -16.79 -9.59 -0.61
N SER A 200 -16.50 -10.07 0.60
CA SER A 200 -17.05 -11.29 1.16
C SER A 200 -17.82 -10.93 2.43
N GLY A 201 -19.16 -10.89 2.36
CA GLY A 201 -19.99 -10.25 3.38
C GLY A 201 -19.62 -8.77 3.50
N GLU A 202 -19.31 -8.34 4.73
CA GLU A 202 -18.87 -6.97 5.02
C GLU A 202 -17.35 -6.76 4.83
N ASN A 203 -16.59 -7.81 4.58
CA ASN A 203 -15.14 -7.73 4.45
C ASN A 203 -14.74 -7.23 3.06
N ALA A 204 -14.28 -6.00 2.98
CA ALA A 204 -13.73 -5.42 1.75
C ALA A 204 -12.34 -5.98 1.48
N GLY A 205 -12.11 -6.45 0.27
CA GLY A 205 -10.82 -6.88 -0.23
C GLY A 205 -9.92 -5.71 -0.63
N VAL A 206 -8.74 -6.06 -1.12
CA VAL A 206 -7.78 -5.06 -1.61
C VAL A 206 -8.32 -4.38 -2.86
N LYS A 207 -8.35 -3.04 -2.84
CA LYS A 207 -8.70 -2.25 -4.02
C LYS A 207 -7.57 -2.31 -5.05
N VAL A 208 -7.91 -2.67 -6.29
CA VAL A 208 -6.99 -2.64 -7.43
C VAL A 208 -7.35 -1.46 -8.31
N GLU A 209 -6.37 -0.65 -8.71
CA GLU A 209 -6.61 0.59 -9.45
C GLU A 209 -5.80 0.65 -10.74
N GLN A 210 -6.39 1.25 -11.77
CA GLN A 210 -5.71 1.66 -13.01
C GLN A 210 -6.23 3.02 -13.47
N THR A 211 -5.34 3.82 -14.07
CA THR A 211 -5.66 5.15 -14.60
C THR A 211 -5.52 5.13 -16.12
N VAL A 212 -6.54 5.65 -16.81
CA VAL A 212 -6.54 5.85 -18.27
C VAL A 212 -6.97 7.26 -18.60
N PHE A 213 -6.55 7.75 -19.77
CA PHE A 213 -7.01 9.02 -20.31
C PHE A 213 -8.20 8.77 -21.25
N CYS A 214 -9.36 9.38 -20.99
CA CYS A 214 -10.56 9.31 -21.83
C CYS A 214 -10.79 10.64 -22.54
N GLY A 215 -11.11 10.58 -23.83
CA GLY A 215 -11.30 11.76 -24.67
C GLY A 215 -10.24 11.91 -25.74
N ILE A 216 -10.30 12.99 -26.48
CA ILE A 216 -9.35 13.31 -27.55
C ILE A 216 -8.21 14.15 -26.97
N TYR A 217 -7.01 13.63 -27.01
CA TYR A 217 -5.81 14.43 -26.74
C TYR A 217 -5.38 15.12 -28.03
N SER A 218 -5.81 16.37 -28.23
CA SER A 218 -5.27 17.18 -29.33
C SER A 218 -3.97 17.82 -28.87
N LEU A 219 -2.85 17.35 -29.41
CA LEU A 219 -1.63 18.15 -29.36
C LEU A 219 -1.91 19.48 -30.08
N PRO A 220 -1.44 20.63 -29.57
CA PRO A 220 -1.55 21.88 -30.31
C PRO A 220 -0.86 21.67 -31.68
N TYR A 221 -1.65 21.80 -32.74
CA TYR A 221 -1.14 21.70 -34.09
C TYR A 221 -0.30 22.94 -34.37
N ILE A 222 1.02 22.77 -34.37
CA ILE A 222 1.93 23.82 -34.80
C ILE A 222 1.92 23.81 -36.33
N VAL A 223 1.20 24.74 -36.92
CA VAL A 223 1.33 25.02 -38.36
C VAL A 223 2.72 25.57 -38.57
N ALA A 224 3.60 24.84 -39.24
CA ALA A 224 4.85 25.41 -39.67
C ALA A 224 4.55 26.58 -40.61
N PRO A 225 5.04 27.77 -40.31
CA PRO A 225 4.80 28.94 -41.21
C PRO A 225 5.32 28.63 -42.61
N THR A 226 4.53 28.98 -43.59
CA THR A 226 4.97 28.81 -44.98
C THR A 226 6.11 29.79 -45.29
N GLN A 227 6.95 29.45 -46.32
CA GLN A 227 8.07 30.30 -46.68
C GLN A 227 7.72 31.74 -46.98
N GLN A 228 6.45 32.04 -47.38
CA GLN A 228 5.90 33.36 -47.57
C GLN A 228 5.68 34.12 -46.24
N GLU A 229 5.41 33.44 -45.15
CA GLU A 229 5.18 34.05 -43.83
C GLU A 229 6.49 34.50 -43.19
N PHE A 230 7.61 33.80 -43.46
CA PHE A 230 8.94 34.21 -43.00
C PHE A 230 9.43 35.51 -43.63
N SER A 231 8.99 35.86 -44.84
CA SER A 231 9.40 37.10 -45.51
C SER A 231 8.73 38.38 -44.88
N LEU A 232 7.69 38.21 -44.06
CA LEU A 232 7.04 39.31 -43.36
C LEU A 232 7.74 39.74 -42.04
N PHE A 233 8.71 38.96 -41.59
CA PHE A 233 9.47 39.24 -40.36
C PHE A 233 10.89 39.71 -40.63
N THR A 234 11.07 40.59 -41.62
CA THR A 234 12.37 41.26 -41.77
C THR A 234 12.45 42.38 -40.75
N ILE A 235 13.17 42.14 -39.65
CA ILE A 235 13.50 43.14 -38.64
C ILE A 235 14.43 44.14 -39.31
N LYS A 236 13.99 45.44 -39.39
CA LYS A 236 14.84 46.57 -39.79
C LYS A 236 15.70 47.01 -38.61
#